data_202afdbbea7d7f3f262260b38e8e21a0
#
_entry.id   202afdbbea7d7f3f262260b38e8e21a0
#
_cell.length_a   1.000
_cell.length_b   1.000
_cell.length_c   1.000
_cell.angle_alpha   90.00
_cell.angle_beta   90.00
_cell.angle_gamma   90.00
#
_symmetry.space_group_name_H-M   'P 1'
#
loop_
_entity.id
_entity.type
_entity.pdbx_description
1 polymer ?
#
loop_
_entity_poly.entity_id
_entity_poly.type
_entity_poly.pdbx_seq_one_letter_code
_entity_poly.pdbx_strand_id
1 'polypeptide(L)'
;MQNLQRFTFATALDLNMGYYTIRLDPDAQKICTMILSWGKYQYLRLPMGLSCAPDIFQEKMSELMVGLEFARTYLDDLLCLTNGSFEDHLDKLEMILVRLKDAGLKINASKSTFCTDKIENLGYWITRNGIKSLEKKVQANLNLPPPTTVKQTRSLLGIV
;
A
#
# COMPACT_ATOMS: atom_id res chain seq x y z
N MET A 1 -10.67 -1.68 -8.10
CA MET A 1 -10.86 -3.02 -7.50
C MET A 1 -11.61 -4.01 -8.41
N GLN A 2 -11.69 -3.74 -9.68
CA GLN A 2 -12.27 -4.68 -10.66
C GLN A 2 -11.26 -5.82 -10.89
N ASN A 3 -11.70 -7.07 -10.78
CA ASN A 3 -10.94 -8.34 -10.93
C ASN A 3 -10.06 -8.79 -9.75
N LEU A 4 -10.52 -8.69 -8.51
CA LEU A 4 -10.03 -9.58 -7.47
C LEU A 4 -10.63 -10.98 -7.74
N GLN A 5 -9.94 -11.77 -8.55
CA GLN A 5 -10.28 -13.17 -8.78
C GLN A 5 -10.21 -13.93 -7.46
N ARG A 6 -11.01 -14.99 -7.32
CA ARG A 6 -10.91 -15.91 -6.18
C ARG A 6 -9.46 -16.36 -6.05
N PHE A 7 -8.87 -16.22 -4.87
CA PHE A 7 -7.52 -16.67 -4.57
C PHE A 7 -7.57 -17.82 -3.54
N THR A 8 -6.53 -18.63 -3.53
CA THR A 8 -6.33 -19.70 -2.54
C THR A 8 -5.41 -19.23 -1.42
N PHE A 9 -4.32 -18.56 -1.79
CA PHE A 9 -3.33 -18.01 -0.87
C PHE A 9 -3.11 -16.52 -1.17
N ALA A 10 -2.95 -15.74 -0.10
CA ALA A 10 -2.64 -14.32 -0.15
C ALA A 10 -1.44 -14.00 0.75
N THR A 11 -0.57 -13.14 0.27
CA THR A 11 0.51 -12.53 1.05
C THR A 11 0.41 -11.02 0.91
N ALA A 12 0.44 -10.28 2.03
CA ALA A 12 0.61 -8.82 2.03
C ALA A 12 1.99 -8.47 2.54
N LEU A 13 2.70 -7.70 1.76
CA LEU A 13 4.01 -7.17 2.09
C LEU A 13 3.90 -5.68 2.36
N ASP A 14 4.37 -5.24 3.54
CA ASP A 14 4.53 -3.83 3.91
C ASP A 14 5.96 -3.40 3.53
N LEU A 15 6.09 -2.36 2.70
CA LEU A 15 7.40 -1.87 2.26
C LEU A 15 7.97 -0.90 3.29
N ASN A 16 9.21 -1.12 3.68
CA ASN A 16 9.89 -0.27 4.65
C ASN A 16 10.56 0.92 3.96
N MET A 17 10.09 2.13 4.24
CA MET A 17 10.67 3.39 3.73
C MET A 17 10.83 3.43 2.21
N GLY A 18 9.87 2.90 1.46
CA GLY A 18 9.93 2.76 0.01
C GLY A 18 10.25 4.05 -0.74
N TYR A 19 9.66 5.17 -0.35
CA TYR A 19 9.91 6.49 -0.96
C TYR A 19 11.38 6.89 -0.96
N TYR A 20 12.12 6.62 0.11
CA TYR A 20 13.53 6.95 0.23
C TYR A 20 14.46 6.07 -0.63
N THR A 21 13.94 5.11 -1.38
CA THR A 21 14.72 4.37 -2.38
C THR A 21 14.88 5.16 -3.68
N ILE A 22 13.95 6.08 -3.99
CA ILE A 22 13.93 6.89 -5.20
C ILE A 22 14.89 8.08 -5.03
N ARG A 23 15.87 8.22 -5.93
CA ARG A 23 16.75 9.37 -5.97
C ARG A 23 16.06 10.54 -6.66
N LEU A 24 16.20 11.73 -6.08
CA LEU A 24 15.82 12.97 -6.72
C LEU A 24 16.92 13.44 -7.68
N ASP A 25 16.51 14.03 -8.77
CA ASP A 25 17.42 14.71 -9.66
C ASP A 25 17.97 16.00 -9.02
N PRO A 26 19.13 16.56 -9.47
CA PRO A 26 19.75 17.71 -8.85
C PRO A 26 18.86 18.96 -8.74
N ASP A 27 17.96 19.18 -9.69
CA ASP A 27 17.07 20.34 -9.64
C ASP A 27 15.91 20.12 -8.66
N ALA A 28 15.35 18.92 -8.62
CA ALA A 28 14.36 18.53 -7.62
C ALA A 28 14.92 18.58 -6.18
N GLN A 29 16.21 18.22 -5.98
CA GLN A 29 16.87 18.35 -4.68
C GLN A 29 16.90 19.78 -4.16
N LYS A 30 17.14 20.77 -5.04
CA LYS A 30 17.16 22.21 -4.67
C LYS A 30 15.79 22.67 -4.19
N ILE A 31 14.72 22.17 -4.82
CA ILE A 31 13.34 22.50 -4.43
C ILE A 31 12.96 21.80 -3.13
N CYS A 32 13.39 20.54 -2.95
CA CYS A 32 13.13 19.75 -1.76
C CYS A 32 14.08 20.10 -0.61
N THR A 33 14.01 21.34 -0.15
CA THR A 33 14.87 21.87 0.91
C THR A 33 14.09 22.04 2.21
N MET A 34 14.71 21.66 3.33
CA MET A 34 14.18 21.90 4.68
C MET A 34 15.13 22.76 5.49
N ILE A 35 14.56 23.51 6.43
CA ILE A 35 15.31 24.32 7.38
C ILE A 35 15.14 23.69 8.77
N LEU A 36 16.26 23.39 9.39
CA LEU A 36 16.33 22.90 10.77
C LEU A 36 17.01 23.97 11.63
N SER A 37 16.92 23.85 12.95
CA SER A 37 17.53 24.80 13.88
C SER A 37 19.06 24.96 13.73
N TRP A 38 19.71 23.94 13.16
CA TRP A 38 21.16 23.90 12.95
C TRP A 38 21.59 24.05 11.49
N GLY A 39 20.66 24.36 10.55
CA GLY A 39 21.03 24.65 9.17
C GLY A 39 19.98 24.32 8.13
N LYS A 40 20.35 24.58 6.87
CA LYS A 40 19.54 24.31 5.68
C LYS A 40 20.01 23.01 5.01
N TYR A 41 19.09 22.10 4.72
CA TYR A 41 19.37 20.79 4.17
C TYR A 41 18.49 20.50 2.96
N GLN A 42 18.98 19.66 2.06
CA GLN A 42 18.27 19.21 0.87
C GLN A 42 18.02 17.69 0.97
N TYR A 43 16.86 17.26 0.53
CA TYR A 43 16.61 15.84 0.33
C TYR A 43 17.31 15.35 -0.93
N LEU A 44 18.11 14.29 -0.80
CA LEU A 44 18.71 13.57 -1.93
C LEU A 44 17.79 12.50 -2.50
N ARG A 45 16.77 12.14 -1.74
CA ARG A 45 15.80 11.09 -2.02
C ARG A 45 14.39 11.65 -1.86
N LEU A 46 13.41 11.00 -2.50
CA LEU A 46 12.01 11.40 -2.48
C LEU A 46 11.48 11.42 -1.03
N PRO A 47 11.17 12.58 -0.45
CA PRO A 47 10.66 12.65 0.91
C PRO A 47 9.16 12.35 0.95
N MET A 48 8.70 11.80 2.06
CA MET A 48 7.28 11.74 2.38
C MET A 48 6.72 13.15 2.60
N GLY A 49 5.47 13.38 2.20
CA GLY A 49 4.78 14.65 2.40
C GLY A 49 4.76 15.59 1.19
N LEU A 50 5.46 15.28 0.12
CA LEU A 50 5.24 15.95 -1.17
C LEU A 50 3.95 15.41 -1.80
N SER A 51 3.12 16.29 -2.35
CA SER A 51 1.83 15.90 -2.96
C SER A 51 1.97 14.93 -4.13
N CYS A 52 3.06 15.02 -4.90
CA CYS A 52 3.34 14.12 -6.03
C CYS A 52 4.09 12.84 -5.64
N ALA A 53 4.60 12.72 -4.41
CA ALA A 53 5.42 11.57 -4.01
C ALA A 53 4.66 10.23 -4.10
N PRO A 54 3.38 10.11 -3.69
CA PRO A 54 2.62 8.89 -3.84
C PRO A 54 2.47 8.45 -5.30
N ASP A 55 2.20 9.38 -6.20
CA ASP A 55 2.01 9.07 -7.64
C ASP A 55 3.32 8.56 -8.25
N ILE A 56 4.45 9.24 -7.97
CA ILE A 56 5.78 8.83 -8.44
C ILE A 56 6.12 7.42 -7.91
N PHE A 57 5.85 7.18 -6.63
CA PHE A 57 6.15 5.88 -6.02
C PHE A 57 5.26 4.78 -6.61
N GLN A 58 3.95 5.04 -6.77
CA GLN A 58 3.01 4.11 -7.38
C GLN A 58 3.39 3.77 -8.82
N GLU A 59 3.83 4.76 -9.61
CA GLU A 59 4.32 4.54 -10.98
C GLU A 59 5.51 3.58 -10.99
N LYS A 60 6.52 3.83 -10.15
CA LYS A 60 7.70 2.97 -10.03
C LYS A 60 7.38 1.56 -9.54
N MET A 61 6.46 1.42 -8.60
CA MET A 61 5.99 0.11 -8.14
C MET A 61 5.22 -0.63 -9.24
N SER A 62 4.41 0.07 -10.02
CA SER A 62 3.68 -0.50 -11.15
C SER A 62 4.63 -0.98 -12.25
N GLU A 63 5.65 -0.19 -12.60
CA GLU A 63 6.72 -0.57 -13.53
C GLU A 63 7.47 -1.82 -13.04
N LEU A 64 7.84 -1.85 -11.75
CA LEU A 64 8.58 -2.95 -11.14
C LEU A 64 7.80 -4.27 -11.21
N MET A 65 6.48 -4.24 -11.11
CA MET A 65 5.61 -5.42 -11.09
C MET A 65 5.03 -5.79 -12.46
N VAL A 66 5.45 -5.13 -13.54
CA VAL A 66 5.02 -5.47 -14.91
C VAL A 66 5.28 -6.95 -15.22
N GLY A 67 4.26 -7.64 -15.74
CA GLY A 67 4.32 -9.07 -16.07
C GLY A 67 4.09 -10.02 -14.88
N LEU A 68 3.87 -9.52 -13.68
CA LEU A 68 3.44 -10.32 -12.52
C LEU A 68 1.95 -10.10 -12.24
N GLU A 69 1.10 -10.82 -12.97
CA GLU A 69 -0.38 -10.67 -12.87
C GLU A 69 -0.94 -11.03 -11.48
N PHE A 70 -0.19 -11.79 -10.70
CA PHE A 70 -0.52 -12.16 -9.32
C PHE A 70 -0.10 -11.12 -8.28
N ALA A 71 0.66 -10.09 -8.66
CA ALA A 71 1.06 -8.97 -7.81
C ALA A 71 0.10 -7.79 -7.99
N ARG A 72 -0.27 -7.14 -6.89
CA ARG A 72 -1.06 -5.90 -6.86
C ARG A 72 -0.37 -4.93 -5.93
N THR A 73 -0.10 -3.73 -6.42
CA THR A 73 0.55 -2.66 -5.65
C THR A 73 -0.41 -1.52 -5.40
N TYR A 74 -0.38 -1.02 -4.20
CA TYR A 74 -1.01 0.25 -3.85
C TYR A 74 -0.13 0.96 -2.84
N LEU A 75 0.64 1.95 -3.30
CA LEU A 75 1.65 2.65 -2.51
C LEU A 75 2.61 1.65 -1.81
N ASP A 76 2.69 1.70 -0.48
CA ASP A 76 3.56 0.83 0.32
C ASP A 76 3.03 -0.60 0.51
N ASP A 77 1.76 -0.85 0.12
CA ASP A 77 1.13 -2.16 0.24
C ASP A 77 1.31 -2.97 -1.06
N LEU A 78 1.88 -4.15 -0.95
CA LEU A 78 2.00 -5.10 -2.06
C LEU A 78 1.32 -6.40 -1.72
N LEU A 79 0.37 -6.82 -2.56
CA LEU A 79 -0.36 -8.07 -2.42
C LEU A 79 0.12 -9.09 -3.46
N CYS A 80 0.39 -10.32 -3.01
CA CYS A 80 0.54 -11.50 -3.86
C CYS A 80 -0.71 -12.38 -3.69
N LEU A 81 -1.48 -12.56 -4.75
CA LEU A 81 -2.72 -13.35 -4.76
C LEU A 81 -2.58 -14.49 -5.76
N THR A 82 -2.77 -15.74 -5.31
CA THR A 82 -2.59 -16.92 -6.18
C THR A 82 -3.73 -17.91 -6.02
N ASN A 83 -4.00 -18.68 -7.08
CA ASN A 83 -5.07 -19.70 -7.13
C ASN A 83 -4.54 -21.14 -7.15
N GLY A 84 -3.22 -21.32 -7.11
CA GLY A 84 -2.55 -22.61 -7.21
C GLY A 84 -2.35 -23.34 -5.89
N SER A 85 -1.36 -24.24 -5.87
CA SER A 85 -0.88 -24.91 -4.67
C SER A 85 -0.09 -23.96 -3.78
N PHE A 86 0.28 -24.43 -2.60
CA PHE A 86 1.13 -23.68 -1.68
C PHE A 86 2.54 -23.43 -2.30
N GLU A 87 3.08 -24.44 -2.99
CA GLU A 87 4.37 -24.35 -3.68
C GLU A 87 4.31 -23.29 -4.80
N ASP A 88 3.24 -23.31 -5.63
CA ASP A 88 3.03 -22.28 -6.67
C ASP A 88 2.97 -20.86 -6.06
N HIS A 89 2.37 -20.73 -4.86
CA HIS A 89 2.36 -19.45 -4.17
C HIS A 89 3.76 -19.01 -3.72
N LEU A 90 4.56 -19.94 -3.20
CA LEU A 90 5.94 -19.65 -2.79
C LEU A 90 6.82 -19.25 -3.97
N ASP A 91 6.74 -19.95 -5.10
CA ASP A 91 7.49 -19.61 -6.31
C ASP A 91 7.15 -18.20 -6.81
N LYS A 92 5.87 -17.85 -6.83
CA LYS A 92 5.40 -16.51 -7.21
C LYS A 92 5.83 -15.44 -6.22
N LEU A 93 5.80 -15.74 -4.94
CA LEU A 93 6.27 -14.84 -3.89
C LEU A 93 7.79 -14.60 -4.02
N GLU A 94 8.57 -15.65 -4.31
CA GLU A 94 10.01 -15.53 -4.56
C GLU A 94 10.28 -14.57 -5.74
N MET A 95 9.54 -14.69 -6.83
CA MET A 95 9.67 -13.75 -7.97
C MET A 95 9.47 -12.29 -7.56
N ILE A 96 8.48 -12.01 -6.70
CA ILE A 96 8.26 -10.67 -6.16
C ILE A 96 9.44 -10.23 -5.29
N LEU A 97 9.89 -11.09 -4.37
CA LEU A 97 10.97 -10.80 -3.43
C LEU A 97 12.29 -10.52 -4.15
N VAL A 98 12.61 -11.27 -5.20
CA VAL A 98 13.79 -11.04 -6.04
C VAL A 98 13.71 -9.66 -6.69
N ARG A 99 12.59 -9.28 -7.30
CA ARG A 99 12.43 -7.95 -7.91
C ARG A 99 12.56 -6.82 -6.89
N LEU A 100 11.95 -6.96 -5.71
CA LEU A 100 12.10 -5.98 -4.64
C LEU A 100 13.55 -5.83 -4.18
N LYS A 101 14.26 -6.95 -4.02
CA LYS A 101 15.68 -6.99 -3.66
C LYS A 101 16.54 -6.28 -4.70
N ASP A 102 16.34 -6.57 -5.99
CA ASP A 102 17.09 -5.98 -7.10
C ASP A 102 16.83 -4.47 -7.21
N ALA A 103 15.62 -4.02 -6.88
CA ALA A 103 15.27 -2.60 -6.78
C ALA A 103 15.76 -1.93 -5.48
N GLY A 104 16.38 -2.67 -4.56
CA GLY A 104 16.85 -2.15 -3.27
C GLY A 104 15.74 -1.83 -2.27
N LEU A 105 14.53 -2.35 -2.48
CA LEU A 105 13.39 -2.19 -1.59
C LEU A 105 13.49 -3.17 -0.41
N LYS A 106 13.07 -2.72 0.75
CA LYS A 106 13.06 -3.50 1.99
C LYS A 106 11.64 -3.77 2.44
N ILE A 107 11.43 -4.94 3.02
CA ILE A 107 10.15 -5.38 3.56
C ILE A 107 10.19 -5.29 5.08
N ASN A 108 9.10 -4.84 5.67
CA ASN A 108 8.86 -4.94 7.09
C ASN A 108 8.16 -6.26 7.40
N ALA A 109 8.94 -7.29 7.74
CA ALA A 109 8.41 -8.62 8.00
C ALA A 109 7.41 -8.68 9.16
N SER A 110 7.54 -7.81 10.17
CA SER A 110 6.63 -7.78 11.32
C SER A 110 5.24 -7.23 10.99
N LYS A 111 5.12 -6.42 9.93
CA LYS A 111 3.86 -5.89 9.42
C LYS A 111 3.33 -6.67 8.23
N SER A 112 4.14 -7.55 7.66
CA SER A 112 3.74 -8.38 6.52
C SER A 112 3.00 -9.63 6.99
N THR A 113 2.03 -10.08 6.19
CA THR A 113 1.25 -11.30 6.44
C THR A 113 1.48 -12.27 5.29
N PHE A 114 1.83 -13.51 5.59
CA PHE A 114 2.23 -14.50 4.59
C PHE A 114 1.23 -15.66 4.50
N CYS A 115 0.97 -16.13 3.29
CA CYS A 115 0.28 -17.40 2.97
C CYS A 115 -1.07 -17.57 3.71
N THR A 116 -1.88 -16.52 3.79
CA THR A 116 -3.17 -16.54 4.47
C THR A 116 -4.34 -16.74 3.50
N ASP A 117 -5.49 -17.18 4.01
CA ASP A 117 -6.74 -17.29 3.25
C ASP A 117 -7.61 -16.04 3.31
N LYS A 118 -7.23 -15.06 4.13
CA LYS A 118 -7.87 -13.75 4.24
C LYS A 118 -6.83 -12.69 4.57
N ILE A 119 -7.00 -11.49 4.04
CA ILE A 119 -6.04 -10.40 4.25
C ILE A 119 -6.78 -9.08 4.45
N GLU A 120 -6.28 -8.26 5.37
CA GLU A 120 -6.74 -6.89 5.51
C GLU A 120 -5.94 -6.00 4.53
N ASN A 121 -6.65 -5.28 3.68
CA ASN A 121 -6.06 -4.33 2.76
C ASN A 121 -6.98 -3.13 2.56
N LEU A 122 -6.44 -1.92 2.64
CA LEU A 122 -7.16 -0.66 2.47
C LEU A 122 -8.43 -0.55 3.33
N GLY A 123 -8.43 -1.20 4.49
CA GLY A 123 -9.57 -1.19 5.41
C GLY A 123 -10.72 -2.11 5.03
N TYR A 124 -10.45 -3.14 4.23
CA TYR A 124 -11.36 -4.21 3.89
C TYR A 124 -10.71 -5.57 4.12
N TRP A 125 -11.52 -6.56 4.49
CA TRP A 125 -11.12 -7.95 4.40
C TRP A 125 -11.25 -8.43 2.95
N ILE A 126 -10.15 -8.87 2.37
CA ILE A 126 -10.14 -9.62 1.13
C ILE A 126 -10.11 -11.11 1.50
N THR A 127 -11.12 -11.84 1.09
CA THR A 127 -11.30 -13.27 1.40
C THR A 127 -11.49 -14.06 0.11
N ARG A 128 -11.36 -15.38 0.18
CA ARG A 128 -11.65 -16.30 -0.96
C ARG A 128 -13.05 -16.09 -1.56
N ASN A 129 -14.01 -15.60 -0.76
CA ASN A 129 -15.41 -15.42 -1.15
C ASN A 129 -15.74 -13.98 -1.56
N GLY A 130 -14.75 -13.09 -1.59
CA GLY A 130 -14.93 -11.70 -1.95
C GLY A 130 -14.45 -10.72 -0.89
N ILE A 131 -14.86 -9.46 -1.02
CA ILE A 131 -14.47 -8.34 -0.15
C ILE A 131 -15.53 -8.15 0.94
N LYS A 132 -15.09 -7.98 2.19
CA LYS A 132 -15.94 -7.65 3.35
C LYS A 132 -15.43 -6.41 4.05
N SER A 133 -16.33 -5.54 4.49
CA SER A 133 -15.96 -4.40 5.35
C SER A 133 -15.42 -4.89 6.69
N LEU A 134 -14.50 -4.14 7.28
CA LEU A 134 -14.05 -4.39 8.64
C LEU A 134 -15.19 -4.13 9.62
N GLU A 135 -15.44 -5.07 10.53
CA GLU A 135 -16.47 -4.93 11.56
C GLU A 135 -16.30 -3.65 12.39
N LYS A 136 -15.06 -3.27 12.70
CA LYS A 136 -14.75 -2.01 13.41
C LYS A 136 -15.27 -0.78 12.67
N LYS A 137 -15.17 -0.73 11.33
CA LYS A 137 -15.71 0.38 10.53
C LYS A 137 -17.23 0.37 10.51
N VAL A 138 -17.82 -0.82 10.38
CA VAL A 138 -19.29 -0.98 10.40
C VAL A 138 -19.83 -0.55 11.77
N GLN A 139 -19.22 -1.01 12.87
CA GLN A 139 -19.63 -0.62 14.23
C GLN A 139 -19.44 0.87 14.50
N ALA A 140 -18.33 1.47 14.02
CA ALA A 140 -18.12 2.91 14.15
C ALA A 140 -19.24 3.72 13.46
N ASN A 141 -19.70 3.29 12.29
CA ASN A 141 -20.79 3.92 11.56
C ASN A 141 -22.15 3.69 12.24
N LEU A 142 -22.40 2.49 12.75
CA LEU A 142 -23.64 2.16 13.46
C LEU A 142 -23.79 2.93 14.78
N ASN A 143 -22.68 3.26 15.43
CA ASN A 143 -22.65 4.01 16.68
C ASN A 143 -22.72 5.53 16.49
N LEU A 144 -22.79 6.03 15.25
CA LEU A 144 -22.95 7.46 15.00
C LEU A 144 -24.36 7.91 15.43
N PRO A 145 -24.48 8.96 16.24
CA PRO A 145 -25.79 9.52 16.58
C PRO A 145 -26.43 10.13 15.31
N PRO A 146 -27.76 10.10 15.21
CA PRO A 146 -28.46 10.72 14.09
C PRO A 146 -28.12 12.22 13.99
N PRO A 147 -27.80 12.74 12.78
CA PRO A 147 -27.42 14.12 12.62
C PRO A 147 -28.62 15.05 12.90
N THR A 148 -28.39 16.04 13.76
CA THR A 148 -29.43 17.06 14.12
C THR A 148 -29.15 18.41 13.47
N THR A 149 -27.98 18.61 12.86
CA THR A 149 -27.58 19.86 12.20
C THR A 149 -27.07 19.60 10.78
N VAL A 150 -27.16 20.62 9.91
CA VAL A 150 -26.65 20.56 8.53
C VAL A 150 -25.14 20.22 8.50
N LYS A 151 -24.36 20.71 9.47
CA LYS A 151 -22.93 20.40 9.59
C LYS A 151 -22.71 18.91 9.88
N GLN A 152 -23.48 18.34 10.80
CA GLN A 152 -23.42 16.91 11.12
C GLN A 152 -23.86 16.03 9.94
N THR A 153 -24.88 16.46 9.19
CA THR A 153 -25.32 15.77 7.97
C THR A 153 -24.22 15.76 6.92
N ARG A 154 -23.55 16.90 6.69
CA ARG A 154 -22.42 16.97 5.74
C ARG A 154 -21.24 16.09 6.20
N SER A 155 -20.96 16.05 7.50
CA SER A 155 -19.94 15.18 8.06
C SER A 155 -20.27 13.69 7.87
N LEU A 156 -21.52 13.30 8.11
CA LEU A 156 -22.00 11.93 7.89
C LEU A 156 -21.87 11.51 6.42
N LEU A 157 -22.32 12.38 5.49
CA LEU A 157 -22.19 12.12 4.05
C LEU A 157 -20.73 12.03 3.56
N GLY A 158 -19.79 12.63 4.27
CA GLY A 158 -18.35 12.52 3.97
C GLY A 158 -17.69 11.25 4.53
N ILE A 159 -18.38 10.49 5.39
CA ILE A 159 -17.92 9.22 5.96
C ILE A 159 -18.42 8.03 5.15
N VAL A 160 -19.58 8.16 4.49
CA VAL A 160 -20.22 7.15 3.65
C VAL A 160 -19.76 7.28 2.20
#